data_57fe2a1646b48e5a1e1fc7c1c7d221f9
#
_entry.id   57fe2a1646b48e5a1e1fc7c1c7d221f9
#
_cell.length_a   1.000
_cell.length_b   1.000
_cell.length_c   1.000
_cell.angle_alpha   90.00
_cell.angle_beta   90.00
_cell.angle_gamma   90.00
#
_symmetry.space_group_name_H-M   'P 1'
#
loop_
_entity.id
_entity.type
_entity.pdbx_description
1 polymer ?
#
loop_
_entity_poly.entity_id
_entity_poly.type
_entity_poly.pdbx_seq_one_letter_code
_entity_poly.pdbx_strand_id
1 'polypeptide(L)'
;MRDVTRPHDSDRRLLSLDVFRGITVAAMVLVNNPGTWRAVYGPLRHADWHGWTPTDLIFPFFLFIVGVAIPFGLGRRLEVGHARGQVVLRVLRRALVIFLLGLVLHAVSNPDLATIRIPGVLQRIAVCYLVASLAFLFGGWRFQLGLAAVALLGYWAALTLIPVPGFGAGDLGKEGNVAAWIDRSVLGTHIWRVGRVYDPEGILSTIPAIATTLFGVLTGQWLRGVSVSAVIAGRLLLSGVAAVVIGLVWGRWFPINKALWTSSYVAFTAGAALLGLAACYWLIEIRRSRWWTGPFRILGVNALAVFFLSTLLAILLARISIPGTDGRPHSLQAIVFDALFAPWTSPAAASLAWAAANVVLWLVILWPFSRRGLRLTV
;
A
#
# COMPACT_ATOMS: atom_id res chain seq x y z
N MET A 1 38.76 -26.29 22.59
CA MET A 1 38.31 -25.00 22.08
C MET A 1 37.09 -25.29 21.20
N ARG A 2 35.89 -25.06 21.73
CA ARG A 2 34.64 -25.23 20.96
C ARG A 2 34.39 -23.93 20.21
N ASP A 3 34.47 -24.01 18.90
CA ASP A 3 34.10 -22.92 17.99
C ASP A 3 32.59 -22.66 18.15
N VAL A 4 32.29 -21.57 18.85
CA VAL A 4 30.91 -21.09 19.00
C VAL A 4 30.57 -20.44 17.67
N THR A 5 30.05 -21.21 16.73
CA THR A 5 29.45 -20.69 15.50
C THR A 5 28.39 -19.67 15.87
N ARG A 6 28.70 -18.39 15.64
CA ARG A 6 27.73 -17.28 15.74
C ARG A 6 26.51 -17.65 14.89
N PRO A 7 25.28 -17.54 15.43
CA PRO A 7 24.10 -17.81 14.61
C PRO A 7 24.13 -16.92 13.38
N HIS A 8 23.91 -17.50 12.23
CA HIS A 8 23.84 -16.80 10.95
C HIS A 8 22.92 -15.59 11.11
N ASP A 9 23.42 -14.39 10.75
CA ASP A 9 22.71 -13.08 10.83
C ASP A 9 21.40 -13.04 10.00
N SER A 10 21.09 -14.14 9.28
CA SER A 10 19.88 -14.36 8.45
C SER A 10 18.57 -14.40 9.24
N ASP A 11 18.62 -14.60 10.58
CA ASP A 11 17.42 -14.70 11.43
C ASP A 11 16.95 -13.34 11.99
N ARG A 12 17.63 -12.27 11.62
CA ARG A 12 17.41 -10.95 12.20
C ARG A 12 16.23 -10.25 11.57
N ARG A 13 15.12 -10.17 12.30
CA ARG A 13 14.00 -9.30 11.95
C ARG A 13 14.44 -7.84 12.00
N LEU A 14 14.39 -7.13 10.88
CA LEU A 14 14.73 -5.70 10.81
C LEU A 14 13.62 -4.87 11.48
N LEU A 15 13.94 -4.23 12.60
CA LEU A 15 13.00 -3.34 13.29
C LEU A 15 12.65 -2.13 12.43
N SER A 16 13.59 -1.63 11.66
CA SER A 16 13.40 -0.52 10.71
C SER A 16 12.31 -0.81 9.68
N LEU A 17 12.20 -2.05 9.20
CA LEU A 17 11.14 -2.45 8.27
C LEU A 17 9.77 -2.47 8.94
N ASP A 18 9.67 -3.00 10.18
CA ASP A 18 8.41 -3.01 10.92
C ASP A 18 7.94 -1.59 11.25
N VAL A 19 8.88 -0.69 11.61
CA VAL A 19 8.59 0.72 11.91
C VAL A 19 8.18 1.47 10.64
N PHE A 20 8.89 1.30 9.52
CA PHE A 20 8.52 1.93 8.26
C PHE A 20 7.13 1.48 7.78
N ARG A 21 6.81 0.19 7.93
CA ARG A 21 5.45 -0.32 7.69
C ARG A 21 4.44 0.35 8.60
N GLY A 22 4.75 0.51 9.87
CA GLY A 22 3.86 1.15 10.85
C GLY A 22 3.61 2.63 10.57
N ILE A 23 4.64 3.37 10.15
CA ILE A 23 4.50 4.77 9.69
C ILE A 23 3.56 4.80 8.47
N THR A 24 3.76 3.91 7.51
CA THR A 24 2.92 3.83 6.31
C THR A 24 1.47 3.51 6.65
N VAL A 25 1.23 2.59 7.60
CA VAL A 25 -0.14 2.25 8.06
C VAL A 25 -0.77 3.40 8.84
N ALA A 26 -0.02 4.07 9.72
CA ALA A 26 -0.51 5.25 10.42
C ALA A 26 -0.94 6.35 9.43
N ALA A 27 -0.09 6.63 8.45
CA ALA A 27 -0.41 7.56 7.38
C ALA A 27 -1.64 7.12 6.56
N MET A 28 -1.78 5.81 6.27
CA MET A 28 -2.93 5.27 5.54
C MET A 28 -4.23 5.44 6.33
N VAL A 29 -4.24 5.15 7.63
CA VAL A 29 -5.41 5.37 8.49
C VAL A 29 -5.76 6.86 8.52
N LEU A 30 -4.77 7.73 8.64
CA LEU A 30 -4.97 9.18 8.71
C LEU A 30 -5.60 9.74 7.43
N VAL A 31 -5.08 9.38 6.26
CA VAL A 31 -5.58 9.98 5.00
C VAL A 31 -6.88 9.35 4.50
N ASN A 32 -7.18 8.09 4.88
CA ASN A 32 -8.40 7.41 4.46
C ASN A 32 -9.59 7.68 5.38
N ASN A 33 -9.37 8.28 6.56
CA ASN A 33 -10.42 8.53 7.54
C ASN A 33 -10.48 10.01 7.96
N PRO A 34 -10.64 10.99 7.04
CA PRO A 34 -10.85 12.38 7.43
C PRO A 34 -12.21 12.53 8.14
N GLY A 35 -12.32 13.51 9.02
CA GLY A 35 -13.59 13.82 9.66
C GLY A 35 -14.64 14.28 8.63
N THR A 36 -14.21 15.05 7.65
CA THR A 36 -15.02 15.43 6.48
C THR A 36 -14.15 15.58 5.24
N TRP A 37 -14.62 15.03 4.11
CA TRP A 37 -13.94 15.17 2.81
C TRP A 37 -14.02 16.59 2.23
N ARG A 38 -14.94 17.42 2.75
CA ARG A 38 -15.10 18.81 2.30
C ARG A 38 -13.96 19.71 2.76
N ALA A 39 -13.30 19.38 3.87
CA ALA A 39 -12.25 20.17 4.49
C ALA A 39 -11.06 19.28 4.85
N VAL A 40 -10.19 19.03 3.87
CA VAL A 40 -8.93 18.28 4.02
C VAL A 40 -7.79 19.15 3.54
N TYR A 41 -6.67 19.20 4.27
CA TYR A 41 -5.46 19.93 3.84
C TYR A 41 -4.93 19.37 2.52
N GLY A 42 -4.42 20.25 1.64
CA GLY A 42 -3.92 19.90 0.31
C GLY A 42 -2.97 18.69 0.28
N PRO A 43 -1.91 18.63 1.11
CA PRO A 43 -0.99 17.47 1.15
C PRO A 43 -1.64 16.15 1.54
N LEU A 44 -2.82 16.16 2.18
CA LEU A 44 -3.58 14.97 2.59
C LEU A 44 -4.66 14.57 1.58
N ARG A 45 -4.81 15.31 0.49
CA ARG A 45 -5.66 14.94 -0.66
C ARG A 45 -4.85 14.18 -1.68
N HIS A 46 -5.51 13.38 -2.49
CA HIS A 46 -4.92 12.83 -3.70
C HIS A 46 -4.77 13.91 -4.78
N ALA A 47 -3.78 13.76 -5.65
CA ALA A 47 -3.72 14.52 -6.88
C ALA A 47 -4.98 14.26 -7.73
N ASP A 48 -5.52 15.31 -8.36
CA ASP A 48 -6.78 15.19 -9.13
C ASP A 48 -6.65 14.20 -10.29
N TRP A 49 -5.49 14.18 -10.97
CA TRP A 49 -5.18 13.23 -12.02
C TRP A 49 -3.67 13.08 -12.21
N HIS A 50 -3.00 13.93 -12.99
CA HIS A 50 -1.55 13.93 -13.14
C HIS A 50 -0.86 14.65 -11.97
N GLY A 51 0.35 14.20 -11.66
CA GLY A 51 1.11 14.68 -10.50
C GLY A 51 0.99 13.76 -9.30
N TRP A 52 1.40 14.26 -8.15
CA TRP A 52 1.40 13.52 -6.89
C TRP A 52 1.31 14.45 -5.69
N THR A 53 0.84 13.91 -4.60
CA THR A 53 0.87 14.50 -3.25
C THR A 53 1.53 13.51 -2.28
N PRO A 54 1.88 13.91 -1.06
CA PRO A 54 2.36 12.97 -0.05
C PRO A 54 1.42 11.78 0.19
N THR A 55 0.10 11.99 0.09
CA THR A 55 -0.91 10.93 0.20
C THR A 55 -0.76 9.86 -0.88
N ASP A 56 -0.31 10.23 -2.07
CA ASP A 56 -0.14 9.30 -3.18
C ASP A 56 1.09 8.38 -3.03
N LEU A 57 1.98 8.64 -2.08
CA LEU A 57 3.12 7.77 -1.77
C LEU A 57 2.75 6.58 -0.87
N ILE A 58 1.64 6.66 -0.13
CA ILE A 58 1.32 5.73 0.96
C ILE A 58 1.06 4.32 0.44
N PHE A 59 0.21 4.17 -0.58
CA PHE A 59 -0.15 2.85 -1.10
C PHE A 59 1.01 2.16 -1.83
N PRO A 60 1.81 2.83 -2.69
CA PRO A 60 3.03 2.24 -3.24
C PRO A 60 4.05 1.84 -2.16
N PHE A 61 4.21 2.63 -1.10
CA PHE A 61 5.07 2.27 0.03
C PHE A 61 4.61 0.96 0.66
N PHE A 62 3.31 0.80 0.85
CA PHE A 62 2.76 -0.44 1.40
C PHE A 62 3.06 -1.64 0.48
N LEU A 63 2.83 -1.54 -0.83
CA LEU A 63 3.17 -2.60 -1.79
C LEU A 63 4.66 -2.91 -1.82
N PHE A 64 5.51 -1.89 -1.80
CA PHE A 64 6.96 -2.06 -1.73
C PHE A 64 7.36 -2.82 -0.45
N ILE A 65 6.82 -2.43 0.72
CA ILE A 65 7.10 -3.08 2.01
C ILE A 65 6.60 -4.52 2.04
N VAL A 66 5.44 -4.80 1.44
CA VAL A 66 4.94 -6.17 1.24
C VAL A 66 5.98 -6.98 0.46
N GLY A 67 6.51 -6.42 -0.62
CA GLY A 67 7.59 -7.03 -1.40
C GLY A 67 8.85 -7.29 -0.56
N VAL A 68 9.34 -6.28 0.18
CA VAL A 68 10.52 -6.45 1.06
C VAL A 68 10.32 -7.58 2.08
N ALA A 69 9.12 -7.76 2.58
CA ALA A 69 8.82 -8.79 3.59
C ALA A 69 8.78 -10.23 3.03
N ILE A 70 8.55 -10.41 1.72
CA ILE A 70 8.45 -11.74 1.07
C ILE A 70 9.72 -12.57 1.28
N PRO A 71 10.95 -12.11 0.96
CA PRO A 71 12.17 -12.88 1.19
C PRO A 71 12.41 -13.22 2.66
N PHE A 72 12.09 -12.34 3.59
CA PHE A 72 12.21 -12.61 5.02
C PHE A 72 11.23 -13.67 5.51
N GLY A 73 10.00 -13.66 5.01
CA GLY A 73 8.97 -14.62 5.41
C GLY A 73 9.07 -15.95 4.70
N LEU A 74 9.09 -15.98 3.37
CA LEU A 74 9.08 -17.19 2.57
C LEU A 74 10.46 -17.83 2.49
N GLY A 75 11.53 -17.03 2.38
CA GLY A 75 12.90 -17.52 2.32
C GLY A 75 13.27 -18.28 3.59
N ARG A 76 12.94 -17.75 4.78
CA ARG A 76 13.14 -18.46 6.05
C ARG A 76 12.45 -19.84 6.08
N ARG A 77 11.23 -19.93 5.53
CA ARG A 77 10.49 -21.22 5.50
C ARG A 77 11.18 -22.26 4.63
N LEU A 78 11.71 -21.86 3.49
CA LEU A 78 12.48 -22.75 2.61
C LEU A 78 13.77 -23.21 3.29
N GLU A 79 14.45 -22.35 4.04
CA GLU A 79 15.67 -22.69 4.77
C GLU A 79 15.41 -23.67 5.92
N VAL A 80 14.25 -23.57 6.59
CA VAL A 80 13.83 -24.52 7.65
C VAL A 80 13.31 -25.83 7.05
N GLY A 81 13.34 -26.01 5.71
CA GLY A 81 13.04 -27.27 5.05
C GLY A 81 11.57 -27.49 4.66
N HIS A 82 10.71 -26.45 4.69
CA HIS A 82 9.36 -26.61 4.17
C HIS A 82 9.38 -26.87 2.66
N ALA A 83 8.59 -27.85 2.19
CA ALA A 83 8.44 -28.12 0.77
C ALA A 83 7.85 -26.91 0.02
N ARG A 84 8.38 -26.62 -1.18
CA ARG A 84 7.92 -25.47 -2.00
C ARG A 84 6.41 -25.49 -2.22
N GLY A 85 5.80 -26.66 -2.46
CA GLY A 85 4.35 -26.79 -2.65
C GLY A 85 3.55 -26.32 -1.43
N GLN A 86 4.01 -26.61 -0.20
CA GLN A 86 3.38 -26.14 1.04
C GLN A 86 3.47 -24.62 1.18
N VAL A 87 4.61 -24.04 0.75
CA VAL A 87 4.80 -22.58 0.76
C VAL A 87 3.88 -21.91 -0.27
N VAL A 88 3.76 -22.49 -1.48
CA VAL A 88 2.84 -22.00 -2.53
C VAL A 88 1.39 -22.04 -2.05
N LEU A 89 0.94 -23.15 -1.47
CA LEU A 89 -0.44 -23.27 -0.95
C LEU A 89 -0.74 -22.19 0.11
N ARG A 90 0.23 -21.88 0.97
CA ARG A 90 0.10 -20.82 1.96
C ARG A 90 0.04 -19.43 1.32
N VAL A 91 0.83 -19.19 0.27
CA VAL A 91 0.78 -17.95 -0.51
C VAL A 91 -0.58 -17.78 -1.16
N LEU A 92 -1.10 -18.83 -1.82
CA LEU A 92 -2.43 -18.84 -2.43
C LEU A 92 -3.54 -18.57 -1.41
N ARG A 93 -3.53 -19.31 -0.28
CA ARG A 93 -4.51 -19.12 0.79
C ARG A 93 -4.49 -17.69 1.32
N ARG A 94 -3.31 -17.13 1.57
CA ARG A 94 -3.17 -15.77 2.07
C ARG A 94 -3.65 -14.74 1.06
N ALA A 95 -3.28 -14.88 -0.21
CA ALA A 95 -3.76 -14.01 -1.27
C ALA A 95 -5.29 -14.05 -1.39
N LEU A 96 -5.88 -15.26 -1.37
CA LEU A 96 -7.33 -15.44 -1.40
C LEU A 96 -8.02 -14.75 -0.22
N VAL A 97 -7.52 -14.95 1.00
CA VAL A 97 -8.10 -14.32 2.20
C VAL A 97 -8.04 -12.79 2.10
N ILE A 98 -6.89 -12.21 1.66
CA ILE A 98 -6.76 -10.77 1.49
C ILE A 98 -7.75 -10.25 0.43
N PHE A 99 -7.90 -10.97 -0.68
CA PHE A 99 -8.83 -10.63 -1.75
C PHE A 99 -10.28 -10.63 -1.24
N LEU A 100 -10.68 -11.69 -0.53
CA LEU A 100 -12.04 -11.83 0.03
C LEU A 100 -12.33 -10.77 1.10
N LEU A 101 -11.36 -10.41 1.95
CA LEU A 101 -11.52 -9.30 2.90
C LEU A 101 -11.81 -7.98 2.16
N GLY A 102 -11.19 -7.74 1.01
CA GLY A 102 -11.51 -6.58 0.17
C GLY A 102 -12.94 -6.61 -0.37
N LEU A 103 -13.41 -7.78 -0.83
CA LEU A 103 -14.80 -7.94 -1.27
C LEU A 103 -15.80 -7.73 -0.11
N VAL A 104 -15.47 -8.20 1.08
CA VAL A 104 -16.30 -7.97 2.28
C VAL A 104 -16.46 -6.46 2.55
N LEU A 105 -15.39 -5.67 2.48
CA LEU A 105 -15.48 -4.21 2.64
C LEU A 105 -16.41 -3.59 1.58
N HIS A 106 -16.30 -4.04 0.33
CA HIS A 106 -17.16 -3.54 -0.75
C HIS A 106 -18.62 -3.96 -0.57
N ALA A 107 -18.88 -5.21 -0.14
CA ALA A 107 -20.24 -5.70 0.14
C ALA A 107 -20.88 -4.96 1.32
N VAL A 108 -20.10 -4.66 2.39
CA VAL A 108 -20.59 -3.84 3.49
C VAL A 108 -20.84 -2.40 3.05
N SER A 109 -20.00 -1.84 2.17
CA SER A 109 -20.20 -0.49 1.62
C SER A 109 -21.37 -0.40 0.63
N ASN A 110 -21.56 -1.44 -0.19
CA ASN A 110 -22.61 -1.54 -1.18
C ASN A 110 -23.09 -3.00 -1.30
N PRO A 111 -24.23 -3.38 -0.69
CA PRO A 111 -24.71 -4.75 -0.67
C PRO A 111 -25.35 -5.22 -1.99
N ASP A 112 -25.50 -4.35 -2.98
CA ASP A 112 -26.03 -4.69 -4.28
C ASP A 112 -25.00 -5.47 -5.10
N LEU A 113 -25.21 -6.77 -5.24
CA LEU A 113 -24.32 -7.66 -5.99
C LEU A 113 -24.20 -7.33 -7.48
N ALA A 114 -25.19 -6.68 -8.07
CA ALA A 114 -25.12 -6.28 -9.49
C ALA A 114 -24.16 -5.11 -9.73
N THR A 115 -23.80 -4.39 -8.69
CA THR A 115 -22.97 -3.18 -8.79
C THR A 115 -21.83 -3.14 -7.73
N ILE A 116 -21.58 -4.27 -7.06
CA ILE A 116 -20.45 -4.38 -6.13
C ILE A 116 -19.14 -4.16 -6.85
N ARG A 117 -18.28 -3.31 -6.32
CA ARG A 117 -16.95 -3.09 -6.88
C ARG A 117 -16.06 -4.33 -6.68
N ILE A 118 -15.45 -4.84 -7.77
CA ILE A 118 -14.53 -5.98 -7.70
C ILE A 118 -13.09 -5.53 -7.42
N PRO A 119 -12.50 -4.56 -8.17
CA PRO A 119 -11.17 -4.06 -7.85
C PRO A 119 -11.15 -3.31 -6.52
N GLY A 120 -9.96 -3.16 -5.94
CA GLY A 120 -9.76 -2.39 -4.73
C GLY A 120 -8.37 -2.57 -4.15
N VAL A 121 -8.09 -1.85 -3.08
CA VAL A 121 -6.76 -1.82 -2.45
C VAL A 121 -6.32 -3.21 -1.98
N LEU A 122 -7.19 -3.94 -1.25
CA LEU A 122 -6.86 -5.29 -0.76
C LEU A 122 -6.73 -6.30 -1.89
N GLN A 123 -7.60 -6.22 -2.91
CA GLN A 123 -7.55 -7.08 -4.08
C GLN A 123 -6.24 -6.88 -4.85
N ARG A 124 -5.81 -5.62 -5.06
CA ARG A 124 -4.51 -5.32 -5.67
C ARG A 124 -3.34 -5.83 -4.83
N ILE A 125 -3.37 -5.65 -3.51
CA ILE A 125 -2.37 -6.21 -2.60
C ILE A 125 -2.30 -7.74 -2.74
N ALA A 126 -3.45 -8.41 -2.80
CA ALA A 126 -3.53 -9.86 -2.95
C ALA A 126 -2.87 -10.35 -4.24
N VAL A 127 -3.19 -9.73 -5.38
CA VAL A 127 -2.63 -10.08 -6.69
C VAL A 127 -1.13 -9.77 -6.74
N CYS A 128 -0.71 -8.58 -6.30
CA CYS A 128 0.71 -8.20 -6.28
C CYS A 128 1.51 -9.13 -5.36
N TYR A 129 1.00 -9.45 -4.16
CA TYR A 129 1.62 -10.40 -3.24
C TYR A 129 1.74 -11.79 -3.85
N LEU A 130 0.69 -12.29 -4.49
CA LEU A 130 0.68 -13.60 -5.14
C LEU A 130 1.74 -13.68 -6.23
N VAL A 131 1.70 -12.77 -7.20
CA VAL A 131 2.63 -12.78 -8.35
C VAL A 131 4.07 -12.59 -7.91
N ALA A 132 4.34 -11.61 -7.02
CA ALA A 132 5.68 -11.36 -6.51
C ALA A 132 6.22 -12.53 -5.67
N SER A 133 5.36 -13.21 -4.89
CA SER A 133 5.75 -14.41 -4.14
C SER A 133 6.09 -15.59 -5.06
N LEU A 134 5.31 -15.82 -6.10
CA LEU A 134 5.62 -16.86 -7.10
C LEU A 134 6.89 -16.53 -7.86
N ALA A 135 7.09 -15.28 -8.27
CA ALA A 135 8.33 -14.84 -8.90
C ALA A 135 9.56 -15.03 -7.98
N PHE A 136 9.40 -14.84 -6.66
CA PHE A 136 10.44 -15.12 -5.67
C PHE A 136 10.72 -16.63 -5.53
N LEU A 137 9.69 -17.47 -5.49
CA LEU A 137 9.82 -18.91 -5.26
C LEU A 137 10.40 -19.67 -6.46
N PHE A 138 10.11 -19.23 -7.68
CA PHE A 138 10.46 -19.94 -8.91
C PHE A 138 11.49 -19.23 -9.78
N GLY A 139 11.79 -17.95 -9.51
CA GLY A 139 12.76 -17.15 -10.26
C GLY A 139 13.82 -16.49 -9.39
N GLY A 140 15.06 -16.37 -9.94
CA GLY A 140 16.11 -15.60 -9.31
C GLY A 140 15.91 -14.09 -9.50
N TRP A 141 16.81 -13.27 -8.91
CA TRP A 141 16.72 -11.80 -8.99
C TRP A 141 16.70 -11.26 -10.43
N ARG A 142 17.40 -11.92 -11.36
CA ARG A 142 17.41 -11.51 -12.79
C ARG A 142 16.03 -11.69 -13.42
N PHE A 143 15.35 -12.80 -13.14
CA PHE A 143 13.98 -13.05 -13.61
C PHE A 143 13.01 -12.01 -13.03
N GLN A 144 13.11 -11.70 -11.74
CA GLN A 144 12.25 -10.71 -11.07
C GLN A 144 12.47 -9.31 -11.64
N LEU A 145 13.73 -8.93 -11.89
CA LEU A 145 14.06 -7.66 -12.53
C LEU A 145 13.56 -7.61 -13.97
N GLY A 146 13.75 -8.68 -14.75
CA GLY A 146 13.22 -8.80 -16.10
C GLY A 146 11.69 -8.69 -16.14
N LEU A 147 10.99 -9.38 -15.23
CA LEU A 147 9.53 -9.30 -15.09
C LEU A 147 9.07 -7.88 -14.75
N ALA A 148 9.76 -7.19 -13.82
CA ALA A 148 9.45 -5.80 -13.51
C ALA A 148 9.68 -4.87 -14.72
N ALA A 149 10.78 -5.06 -15.46
CA ALA A 149 11.08 -4.28 -16.66
C ALA A 149 10.01 -4.49 -17.75
N VAL A 150 9.63 -5.75 -18.02
CA VAL A 150 8.57 -6.10 -18.99
C VAL A 150 7.24 -5.49 -18.55
N ALA A 151 6.89 -5.57 -17.26
CA ALA A 151 5.67 -4.98 -16.72
C ALA A 151 5.64 -3.46 -16.92
N LEU A 152 6.74 -2.74 -16.67
CA LEU A 152 6.80 -1.30 -16.80
C LEU A 152 6.84 -0.83 -18.26
N LEU A 153 7.72 -1.42 -19.08
CA LEU A 153 7.87 -1.03 -20.47
C LEU A 153 6.67 -1.46 -21.31
N GLY A 154 6.17 -2.69 -21.10
CA GLY A 154 4.97 -3.19 -21.77
C GLY A 154 3.72 -2.38 -21.42
N TYR A 155 3.57 -2.00 -20.16
CA TYR A 155 2.48 -1.13 -19.72
C TYR A 155 2.56 0.27 -20.34
N TRP A 156 3.76 0.85 -20.37
CA TRP A 156 3.99 2.13 -21.03
C TRP A 156 3.69 2.06 -22.53
N ALA A 157 4.19 1.03 -23.21
CA ALA A 157 3.89 0.79 -24.61
C ALA A 157 2.39 0.60 -24.84
N ALA A 158 1.71 -0.17 -24.01
CA ALA A 158 0.26 -0.39 -24.11
C ALA A 158 -0.53 0.93 -24.02
N LEU A 159 -0.23 1.78 -23.03
CA LEU A 159 -0.94 3.05 -22.84
C LEU A 159 -0.62 4.12 -23.90
N THR A 160 0.54 4.01 -24.58
CA THR A 160 0.95 4.99 -25.59
C THR A 160 0.67 4.56 -27.02
N LEU A 161 0.62 3.25 -27.32
CA LEU A 161 0.54 2.74 -28.68
C LEU A 161 -0.80 2.09 -29.03
N ILE A 162 -1.55 1.58 -28.04
CA ILE A 162 -2.84 0.92 -28.31
C ILE A 162 -3.93 1.98 -28.49
N PRO A 163 -4.61 2.02 -29.65
CA PRO A 163 -5.71 2.95 -29.86
C PRO A 163 -6.96 2.51 -29.09
N VAL A 164 -7.61 3.47 -28.43
CA VAL A 164 -8.92 3.27 -27.79
C VAL A 164 -10.02 3.77 -28.74
N PRO A 165 -11.08 2.99 -28.95
CA PRO A 165 -12.21 3.41 -29.80
C PRO A 165 -12.77 4.76 -29.36
N GLY A 166 -12.84 5.70 -30.30
CA GLY A 166 -13.30 7.08 -30.06
C GLY A 166 -12.29 8.06 -29.51
N PHE A 167 -11.10 7.61 -29.06
CA PHE A 167 -10.09 8.46 -28.44
C PHE A 167 -8.72 8.39 -29.14
N GLY A 168 -8.42 7.31 -29.88
CA GLY A 168 -7.12 7.10 -30.51
C GLY A 168 -6.07 6.49 -29.58
N ALA A 169 -4.79 6.56 -29.98
CA ALA A 169 -3.65 6.05 -29.21
C ALA A 169 -3.03 7.17 -28.35
N GLY A 170 -2.50 6.81 -27.18
CA GLY A 170 -1.73 7.72 -26.33
C GLY A 170 -2.56 8.68 -25.48
N ASP A 171 -3.89 8.57 -25.48
CA ASP A 171 -4.72 9.33 -24.55
C ASP A 171 -4.48 8.81 -23.11
N LEU A 172 -4.04 9.70 -22.24
CA LEU A 172 -3.84 9.45 -20.82
C LEU A 172 -4.88 10.15 -19.95
N GLY A 173 -5.96 10.68 -20.54
CA GLY A 173 -7.10 11.26 -19.84
C GLY A 173 -7.89 10.22 -19.05
N LYS A 174 -8.84 10.67 -18.24
CA LYS A 174 -9.63 9.78 -17.36
C LYS A 174 -10.47 8.77 -18.16
N GLU A 175 -10.97 9.15 -19.31
CA GLU A 175 -11.93 8.37 -20.11
C GLU A 175 -11.29 7.60 -21.27
N GLY A 176 -10.30 8.23 -21.93
CA GLY A 176 -9.74 7.75 -23.18
C GLY A 176 -8.54 6.82 -23.05
N ASN A 177 -8.04 6.59 -21.85
CA ASN A 177 -6.89 5.70 -21.67
C ASN A 177 -7.25 4.22 -21.74
N VAL A 178 -6.30 3.40 -22.20
CA VAL A 178 -6.46 1.95 -22.40
C VAL A 178 -6.87 1.22 -21.12
N ALA A 179 -6.34 1.63 -19.94
CA ALA A 179 -6.68 0.98 -18.67
C ALA A 179 -8.15 1.20 -18.32
N ALA A 180 -8.65 2.43 -18.47
CA ALA A 180 -10.06 2.75 -18.26
C ALA A 180 -10.98 2.04 -19.27
N TRP A 181 -10.55 1.91 -20.53
CA TRP A 181 -11.30 1.18 -21.55
C TRP A 181 -11.43 -0.30 -21.20
N ILE A 182 -10.33 -0.95 -20.79
CA ILE A 182 -10.36 -2.36 -20.35
C ILE A 182 -11.23 -2.53 -19.12
N ASP A 183 -11.09 -1.65 -18.11
CA ASP A 183 -11.89 -1.74 -16.89
C ASP A 183 -13.39 -1.66 -17.19
N ARG A 184 -13.82 -0.72 -18.05
CA ARG A 184 -15.23 -0.60 -18.46
C ARG A 184 -15.70 -1.83 -19.26
N SER A 185 -14.86 -2.33 -20.16
CA SER A 185 -15.23 -3.45 -21.04
C SER A 185 -15.34 -4.77 -20.28
N VAL A 186 -14.49 -5.01 -19.27
CA VAL A 186 -14.41 -6.27 -18.53
C VAL A 186 -15.26 -6.25 -17.28
N LEU A 187 -15.22 -5.14 -16.51
CA LEU A 187 -15.86 -5.04 -15.21
C LEU A 187 -17.29 -4.46 -15.30
N GLY A 188 -17.61 -3.71 -16.34
CA GLY A 188 -18.94 -3.11 -16.51
C GLY A 188 -19.34 -2.24 -15.32
N THR A 189 -20.38 -2.66 -14.60
CA THR A 189 -20.90 -1.95 -13.41
C THR A 189 -20.07 -2.16 -12.15
N HIS A 190 -19.11 -3.10 -12.15
CA HIS A 190 -18.30 -3.49 -10.99
C HIS A 190 -17.04 -2.64 -10.81
N ILE A 191 -16.98 -1.45 -11.38
CA ILE A 191 -15.90 -0.47 -11.22
C ILE A 191 -16.19 0.54 -10.11
N TRP A 192 -15.21 1.39 -9.83
CA TRP A 192 -15.33 2.46 -8.83
C TRP A 192 -16.43 3.47 -9.18
N ARG A 193 -17.46 3.57 -8.33
CA ARG A 193 -18.66 4.36 -8.59
C ARG A 193 -18.41 5.86 -8.75
N VAL A 194 -17.45 6.42 -8.01
CA VAL A 194 -17.15 7.86 -8.06
C VAL A 194 -16.49 8.24 -9.38
N GLY A 195 -15.57 7.38 -9.88
CA GLY A 195 -14.92 7.59 -11.17
C GLY A 195 -15.80 7.25 -12.35
N ARG A 196 -16.68 6.27 -12.25
CA ARG A 196 -17.59 5.70 -13.27
C ARG A 196 -16.95 5.30 -14.60
N VAL A 197 -15.84 5.90 -14.97
CA VAL A 197 -15.15 5.73 -16.25
C VAL A 197 -13.80 5.00 -16.13
N TYR A 198 -13.24 4.92 -14.95
CA TYR A 198 -12.00 4.21 -14.65
C TYR A 198 -12.02 3.65 -13.22
N ASP A 199 -11.14 2.68 -12.94
CA ASP A 199 -10.89 2.21 -11.58
C ASP A 199 -9.42 2.45 -11.20
N PRO A 200 -9.13 3.19 -10.10
CA PRO A 200 -7.75 3.46 -9.68
C PRO A 200 -6.98 2.18 -9.26
N GLU A 201 -7.70 1.09 -8.95
CA GLU A 201 -7.16 -0.24 -8.70
C GLU A 201 -7.53 -1.24 -9.81
N GLY A 202 -7.73 -0.76 -11.05
CA GLY A 202 -8.17 -1.53 -12.20
C GLY A 202 -7.24 -2.66 -12.63
N ILE A 203 -7.68 -3.43 -13.63
CA ILE A 203 -7.01 -4.66 -14.09
C ILE A 203 -5.64 -4.33 -14.66
N LEU A 204 -5.58 -3.46 -15.68
CA LEU A 204 -4.34 -3.19 -16.39
C LEU A 204 -3.32 -2.46 -15.51
N SER A 205 -3.77 -1.49 -14.70
CA SER A 205 -2.93 -0.73 -13.76
C SER A 205 -2.35 -1.58 -12.61
N THR A 206 -2.84 -2.81 -12.43
CA THR A 206 -2.26 -3.78 -11.48
C THR A 206 -0.92 -4.35 -11.98
N ILE A 207 -0.68 -4.38 -13.30
CA ILE A 207 0.58 -4.86 -13.88
C ILE A 207 1.79 -4.04 -13.38
N PRO A 208 1.84 -2.71 -13.50
CA PRO A 208 2.93 -1.92 -12.95
C PRO A 208 2.94 -1.91 -11.41
N ALA A 209 1.82 -2.13 -10.73
CA ALA A 209 1.79 -2.30 -9.28
C ALA A 209 2.53 -3.58 -8.82
N ILE A 210 2.50 -4.65 -9.62
CA ILE A 210 3.33 -5.85 -9.41
C ILE A 210 4.82 -5.47 -9.46
N ALA A 211 5.24 -4.62 -10.39
CA ALA A 211 6.63 -4.16 -10.46
C ALA A 211 7.05 -3.39 -9.19
N THR A 212 6.17 -2.56 -8.61
CA THR A 212 6.42 -1.91 -7.31
C THR A 212 6.74 -2.96 -6.23
N THR A 213 5.97 -4.05 -6.17
CA THR A 213 6.18 -5.14 -5.20
C THR A 213 7.46 -5.92 -5.50
N LEU A 214 7.79 -6.15 -6.78
CA LEU A 214 9.04 -6.82 -7.20
C LEU A 214 10.29 -6.01 -6.82
N PHE A 215 10.26 -4.69 -6.94
CA PHE A 215 11.37 -3.85 -6.44
C PHE A 215 11.52 -3.99 -4.92
N GLY A 216 10.42 -4.15 -4.19
CA GLY A 216 10.47 -4.52 -2.78
C GLY A 216 11.11 -5.89 -2.56
N VAL A 217 10.76 -6.92 -3.34
CA VAL A 217 11.36 -8.27 -3.26
C VAL A 217 12.87 -8.21 -3.49
N LEU A 218 13.32 -7.52 -4.53
CA LEU A 218 14.74 -7.35 -4.84
C LEU A 218 15.49 -6.65 -3.69
N THR A 219 14.89 -5.60 -3.12
CA THR A 219 15.42 -4.90 -1.93
C THR A 219 15.50 -5.84 -0.72
N GLY A 220 14.45 -6.62 -0.47
CA GLY A 220 14.39 -7.57 0.63
C GLY A 220 15.41 -8.71 0.51
N GLN A 221 15.60 -9.26 -0.70
CA GLN A 221 16.64 -10.26 -0.98
C GLN A 221 18.03 -9.72 -0.71
N TRP A 222 18.29 -8.51 -1.19
CA TRP A 222 19.58 -7.85 -0.97
C TRP A 222 19.82 -7.58 0.52
N LEU A 223 18.88 -6.99 1.23
CA LEU A 223 19.00 -6.71 2.68
C LEU A 223 19.19 -7.97 3.53
N ARG A 224 18.59 -9.08 3.11
CA ARG A 224 18.72 -10.36 3.82
C ARG A 224 20.11 -10.97 3.66
N GLY A 225 20.78 -10.71 2.55
CA GLY A 225 22.12 -11.24 2.25
C GLY A 225 23.28 -10.43 2.80
N VAL A 226 23.03 -9.36 3.56
CA VAL A 226 24.08 -8.43 4.03
C VAL A 226 23.97 -8.10 5.51
N SER A 227 25.12 -7.90 6.16
CA SER A 227 25.16 -7.45 7.55
C SER A 227 24.78 -5.98 7.68
N VAL A 228 24.21 -5.62 8.84
CA VAL A 228 23.82 -4.22 9.13
C VAL A 228 25.06 -3.32 9.15
N SER A 229 25.07 -2.30 8.30
CA SER A 229 26.15 -1.34 8.20
C SER A 229 25.69 0.01 7.66
N ALA A 230 26.46 1.07 7.92
CA ALA A 230 26.22 2.40 7.36
C ALA A 230 26.33 2.43 5.82
N VAL A 231 27.18 1.55 5.26
CA VAL A 231 27.32 1.40 3.81
C VAL A 231 26.00 0.98 3.16
N ILE A 232 25.24 0.08 3.82
CA ILE A 232 23.92 -0.36 3.34
C ILE A 232 22.93 0.80 3.36
N ALA A 233 22.92 1.60 4.44
CA ALA A 233 22.09 2.81 4.50
C ALA A 233 22.43 3.78 3.35
N GLY A 234 23.70 4.00 3.08
CA GLY A 234 24.15 4.85 1.98
C GLY A 234 23.74 4.30 0.59
N ARG A 235 23.83 2.98 0.39
CA ARG A 235 23.37 2.34 -0.86
C ARG A 235 21.86 2.43 -1.04
N LEU A 236 21.07 2.24 0.02
CA LEU A 236 19.59 2.46 -0.02
C LEU A 236 19.28 3.91 -0.39
N LEU A 237 19.97 4.87 0.22
CA LEU A 237 19.80 6.29 -0.08
C LEU A 237 20.13 6.60 -1.54
N LEU A 238 21.28 6.16 -2.02
CA LEU A 238 21.73 6.41 -3.41
C LEU A 238 20.79 5.77 -4.44
N SER A 239 20.40 4.51 -4.21
CA SER A 239 19.42 3.83 -5.07
C SER A 239 18.07 4.52 -5.04
N GLY A 240 17.64 5.03 -3.87
CA GLY A 240 16.41 5.78 -3.72
C GLY A 240 16.45 7.10 -4.51
N VAL A 241 17.53 7.87 -4.38
CA VAL A 241 17.72 9.12 -5.15
C VAL A 241 17.72 8.83 -6.65
N ALA A 242 18.48 7.82 -7.10
CA ALA A 242 18.53 7.44 -8.51
C ALA A 242 17.16 7.07 -9.06
N ALA A 243 16.36 6.27 -8.33
CA ALA A 243 15.03 5.87 -8.75
C ALA A 243 14.05 7.05 -8.78
N VAL A 244 14.12 7.98 -7.81
CA VAL A 244 13.35 9.23 -7.83
C VAL A 244 13.66 10.05 -9.07
N VAL A 245 14.95 10.26 -9.37
CA VAL A 245 15.40 11.01 -10.56
C VAL A 245 14.91 10.35 -11.84
N ILE A 246 15.04 9.01 -11.95
CA ILE A 246 14.53 8.25 -13.10
C ILE A 246 13.01 8.47 -13.24
N GLY A 247 12.26 8.37 -12.16
CA GLY A 247 10.81 8.57 -12.17
C GLY A 247 10.42 9.99 -12.59
N LEU A 248 11.10 11.02 -12.11
CA LEU A 248 10.86 12.42 -12.48
C LEU A 248 11.23 12.70 -13.94
N VAL A 249 12.35 12.16 -14.43
CA VAL A 249 12.77 12.29 -15.83
C VAL A 249 11.79 11.57 -16.75
N TRP A 250 11.44 10.33 -16.44
CA TRP A 250 10.44 9.56 -17.19
C TRP A 250 9.07 10.23 -17.19
N GLY A 251 8.73 10.90 -16.07
CA GLY A 251 7.49 11.65 -15.91
C GLY A 251 7.27 12.79 -16.92
N ARG A 252 8.31 13.21 -17.66
CA ARG A 252 8.20 14.21 -18.74
C ARG A 252 7.48 13.65 -19.99
N TRP A 253 7.61 12.35 -20.25
CA TRP A 253 7.00 11.68 -21.40
C TRP A 253 5.82 10.80 -21.00
N PHE A 254 5.84 10.28 -19.78
CA PHE A 254 4.77 9.45 -19.21
C PHE A 254 4.43 9.99 -17.82
N PRO A 255 3.47 10.93 -17.71
CA PRO A 255 3.19 11.68 -16.50
C PRO A 255 3.04 10.80 -15.27
N ILE A 256 3.57 11.27 -14.12
CA ILE A 256 3.34 10.61 -12.83
C ILE A 256 1.85 10.63 -12.54
N ASN A 257 1.23 9.46 -12.42
CA ASN A 257 -0.19 9.34 -12.17
C ASN A 257 -0.49 8.08 -11.34
N LYS A 258 -1.08 8.28 -10.17
CA LYS A 258 -1.45 7.20 -9.25
C LYS A 258 -2.61 6.36 -9.76
N ALA A 259 -3.65 6.96 -10.33
CA ALA A 259 -4.83 6.24 -10.79
C ALA A 259 -4.49 5.29 -11.95
N LEU A 260 -3.60 5.70 -12.85
CA LEU A 260 -3.03 4.87 -13.91
C LEU A 260 -1.90 3.97 -13.41
N TRP A 261 -1.28 4.26 -12.26
CA TRP A 261 -0.09 3.59 -11.76
C TRP A 261 1.05 3.58 -12.79
N THR A 262 1.31 4.74 -13.41
CA THR A 262 2.27 4.87 -14.52
C THR A 262 3.66 4.35 -14.17
N SER A 263 4.44 3.93 -15.17
CA SER A 263 5.78 3.40 -14.94
C SER A 263 6.72 4.44 -14.32
N SER A 264 6.56 5.72 -14.68
CA SER A 264 7.23 6.85 -14.02
C SER A 264 6.86 6.98 -12.54
N TYR A 265 5.57 6.80 -12.21
CA TYR A 265 5.10 6.78 -10.84
C TYR A 265 5.67 5.62 -10.04
N VAL A 266 5.80 4.43 -10.64
CA VAL A 266 6.44 3.27 -9.99
C VAL A 266 7.90 3.58 -9.67
N ALA A 267 8.69 4.08 -10.62
CA ALA A 267 10.09 4.44 -10.40
C ALA A 267 10.22 5.51 -9.30
N PHE A 268 9.42 6.57 -9.38
CA PHE A 268 9.39 7.65 -8.39
C PHE A 268 9.05 7.14 -6.99
N THR A 269 7.96 6.38 -6.85
CA THR A 269 7.48 5.93 -5.54
C THR A 269 8.34 4.81 -4.94
N ALA A 270 8.91 3.92 -5.75
CA ALA A 270 9.89 2.94 -5.30
C ALA A 270 11.16 3.63 -4.77
N GLY A 271 11.62 4.69 -5.46
CA GLY A 271 12.71 5.53 -4.99
C GLY A 271 12.39 6.22 -3.66
N ALA A 272 11.22 6.84 -3.54
CA ALA A 272 10.78 7.46 -2.30
C ALA A 272 10.63 6.44 -1.15
N ALA A 273 10.16 5.20 -1.45
CA ALA A 273 10.11 4.11 -0.47
C ALA A 273 11.49 3.68 0.00
N LEU A 274 12.48 3.60 -0.90
CA LEU A 274 13.89 3.34 -0.55
C LEU A 274 14.45 4.43 0.35
N LEU A 275 14.16 5.72 0.08
CA LEU A 275 14.58 6.85 0.93
C LEU A 275 13.96 6.75 2.32
N GLY A 276 12.66 6.47 2.43
CA GLY A 276 11.97 6.25 3.70
C GLY A 276 12.55 5.08 4.49
N LEU A 277 12.81 3.94 3.79
CA LEU A 277 13.46 2.79 4.39
C LEU A 277 14.90 3.10 4.82
N ALA A 278 15.68 3.84 4.01
CA ALA A 278 17.03 4.26 4.36
C ALA A 278 17.06 5.11 5.63
N ALA A 279 16.13 6.06 5.77
CA ALA A 279 15.99 6.90 6.96
C ALA A 279 15.66 6.05 8.20
N CYS A 280 14.66 5.16 8.11
CA CYS A 280 14.33 4.25 9.21
C CYS A 280 15.50 3.32 9.55
N TYR A 281 16.18 2.77 8.55
CA TYR A 281 17.33 1.90 8.74
C TYR A 281 18.49 2.64 9.40
N TRP A 282 18.82 3.85 8.94
CA TRP A 282 19.85 4.68 9.55
C TRP A 282 19.55 5.02 11.02
N LEU A 283 18.37 5.53 11.30
CA LEU A 283 17.96 5.94 12.64
C LEU A 283 17.93 4.75 13.62
N ILE A 284 17.36 3.61 13.19
CA ILE A 284 17.03 2.50 14.08
C ILE A 284 18.16 1.48 14.17
N GLU A 285 18.76 1.08 13.04
CA GLU A 285 19.77 0.02 13.04
C GLU A 285 21.18 0.57 13.25
N ILE A 286 21.51 1.77 12.72
CA ILE A 286 22.85 2.38 12.83
C ILE A 286 22.95 3.28 14.05
N ARG A 287 22.07 4.31 14.16
CA ARG A 287 22.07 5.26 15.29
C ARG A 287 21.44 4.67 16.55
N ARG A 288 20.77 3.51 16.47
CA ARG A 288 20.09 2.80 17.57
C ARG A 288 19.06 3.65 18.33
N SER A 289 18.49 4.69 17.69
CA SER A 289 17.42 5.52 18.24
C SER A 289 16.10 4.75 18.18
N ARG A 290 15.66 4.20 19.32
CA ARG A 290 14.49 3.29 19.36
C ARG A 290 13.35 3.77 20.26
N TRP A 291 13.51 4.88 20.98
CA TRP A 291 12.53 5.37 21.96
C TRP A 291 11.15 5.68 21.34
N TRP A 292 11.12 6.09 20.08
CA TRP A 292 9.92 6.47 19.33
C TRP A 292 9.29 5.31 18.52
N THR A 293 9.94 4.17 18.41
CA THR A 293 9.56 3.09 17.47
C THR A 293 8.36 2.28 17.94
N GLY A 294 8.04 2.28 19.24
CA GLY A 294 7.02 1.45 19.86
C GLY A 294 5.65 1.52 19.18
N PRO A 295 5.02 2.71 19.06
CA PRO A 295 3.72 2.87 18.42
C PRO A 295 3.70 2.36 16.98
N PHE A 296 4.70 2.73 16.19
CA PHE A 296 4.78 2.31 14.79
C PHE A 296 5.01 0.82 14.64
N ARG A 297 5.81 0.19 15.51
CA ARG A 297 5.98 -1.26 15.52
C ARG A 297 4.65 -1.97 15.78
N ILE A 298 3.82 -1.48 16.70
CA ILE A 298 2.49 -2.05 16.99
C ILE A 298 1.62 -2.04 15.73
N LEU A 299 1.52 -0.90 15.05
CA LEU A 299 0.76 -0.78 13.81
C LEU A 299 1.36 -1.63 12.69
N GLY A 300 2.69 -1.61 12.54
CA GLY A 300 3.39 -2.30 11.45
C GLY A 300 3.27 -3.82 11.49
N VAL A 301 3.26 -4.44 12.69
CA VAL A 301 3.07 -5.89 12.82
C VAL A 301 1.63 -6.33 12.59
N ASN A 302 0.66 -5.42 12.75
CA ASN A 302 -0.77 -5.65 12.56
C ASN A 302 -1.34 -4.93 11.33
N ALA A 303 -0.49 -4.56 10.36
CA ALA A 303 -0.79 -3.65 9.27
C ALA A 303 -2.08 -3.95 8.51
N LEU A 304 -2.28 -5.21 8.10
CA LEU A 304 -3.46 -5.62 7.33
C LEU A 304 -4.73 -5.56 8.17
N ALA A 305 -4.66 -6.00 9.43
CA ALA A 305 -5.80 -5.94 10.34
C ALA A 305 -6.22 -4.50 10.64
N VAL A 306 -5.24 -3.62 10.88
CA VAL A 306 -5.51 -2.18 11.09
C VAL A 306 -6.18 -1.56 9.88
N PHE A 307 -5.64 -1.81 8.67
CA PHE A 307 -6.25 -1.30 7.44
C PHE A 307 -7.70 -1.78 7.27
N PHE A 308 -7.91 -3.10 7.37
CA PHE A 308 -9.23 -3.69 7.20
C PHE A 308 -10.23 -3.16 8.23
N LEU A 309 -9.88 -3.23 9.52
CA LEU A 309 -10.77 -2.85 10.60
C LEU A 309 -11.03 -1.34 10.65
N SER A 310 -10.03 -0.50 10.35
CA SER A 310 -10.24 0.96 10.30
C SER A 310 -11.15 1.36 9.15
N THR A 311 -10.99 0.72 7.99
CA THR A 311 -11.88 0.94 6.84
C THR A 311 -13.29 0.44 7.14
N LEU A 312 -13.43 -0.75 7.74
CA LEU A 312 -14.73 -1.30 8.15
C LEU A 312 -15.44 -0.36 9.14
N LEU A 313 -14.72 0.11 10.16
CA LEU A 313 -15.28 1.06 11.15
C LEU A 313 -15.75 2.34 10.46
N ALA A 314 -14.96 2.92 9.56
CA ALA A 314 -15.36 4.12 8.82
C ALA A 314 -16.62 3.90 7.98
N ILE A 315 -16.72 2.76 7.27
CA ILE A 315 -17.93 2.39 6.51
C ILE A 315 -19.14 2.27 7.43
N LEU A 316 -19.02 1.59 8.57
CA LEU A 316 -20.10 1.43 9.52
C LEU A 316 -20.56 2.76 10.11
N LEU A 317 -19.61 3.62 10.55
CA LEU A 317 -19.93 4.95 11.08
C LEU A 317 -20.62 5.85 10.04
N ALA A 318 -20.23 5.73 8.77
CA ALA A 318 -20.87 6.48 7.68
C ALA A 318 -22.26 5.95 7.31
N ARG A 319 -22.54 4.66 7.51
CA ARG A 319 -23.81 4.02 7.13
C ARG A 319 -24.87 4.05 8.22
N ILE A 320 -24.48 4.01 9.48
CA ILE A 320 -25.43 4.13 10.60
C ILE A 320 -25.98 5.55 10.59
N SER A 321 -27.27 5.67 10.27
CA SER A 321 -27.97 6.95 10.21
C SER A 321 -28.96 7.08 11.37
N ILE A 322 -28.93 8.21 12.05
CA ILE A 322 -29.79 8.55 13.18
C ILE A 322 -30.63 9.78 12.77
N PRO A 323 -31.94 9.79 13.03
CA PRO A 323 -32.76 10.98 12.79
C PRO A 323 -32.23 12.18 13.59
N GLY A 324 -31.93 13.26 12.91
CA GLY A 324 -31.52 14.53 13.54
C GLY A 324 -32.74 15.33 14.02
N THR A 325 -32.46 16.37 14.82
CA THR A 325 -33.47 17.32 15.29
C THR A 325 -34.05 18.16 14.15
N ASP A 326 -33.38 18.22 13.01
CA ASP A 326 -33.80 18.87 11.77
C ASP A 326 -34.70 17.98 10.88
N GLY A 327 -35.06 16.77 11.36
CA GLY A 327 -35.84 15.79 10.62
C GLY A 327 -35.08 15.07 9.51
N ARG A 328 -33.76 15.31 9.34
CA ARG A 328 -32.94 14.65 8.36
C ARG A 328 -32.08 13.55 8.99
N PRO A 329 -31.80 12.45 8.26
CA PRO A 329 -30.88 11.44 8.75
C PRO A 329 -29.44 11.94 8.68
N HIS A 330 -28.73 11.93 9.80
CA HIS A 330 -27.31 12.19 9.90
C HIS A 330 -26.55 10.91 10.15
N SER A 331 -25.37 10.73 9.49
CA SER A 331 -24.51 9.60 9.78
C SER A 331 -23.94 9.70 11.19
N LEU A 332 -23.73 8.55 11.85
CA LEU A 332 -23.10 8.52 13.17
C LEU A 332 -21.73 9.21 13.16
N GLN A 333 -20.97 9.07 12.04
CA GLN A 333 -19.72 9.79 11.86
C GLN A 333 -19.93 11.31 11.94
N ALA A 334 -20.92 11.86 11.23
CA ALA A 334 -21.19 13.29 11.23
C ALA A 334 -21.58 13.78 12.63
N ILE A 335 -22.49 13.06 13.32
CA ILE A 335 -22.93 13.41 14.68
C ILE A 335 -21.74 13.49 15.64
N VAL A 336 -20.89 12.45 15.67
CA VAL A 336 -19.73 12.40 16.58
C VAL A 336 -18.69 13.47 16.18
N PHE A 337 -18.47 13.67 14.88
CA PHE A 337 -17.56 14.69 14.39
C PHE A 337 -18.01 16.10 14.76
N ASP A 338 -19.27 16.43 14.51
CA ASP A 338 -19.83 17.75 14.78
C ASP A 338 -19.93 18.05 16.28
N ALA A 339 -20.16 17.03 17.12
CA ALA A 339 -20.21 17.20 18.58
C ALA A 339 -18.82 17.33 19.22
N LEU A 340 -17.83 16.53 18.79
CA LEU A 340 -16.57 16.41 19.51
C LEU A 340 -15.38 17.15 18.86
N PHE A 341 -15.43 17.47 17.56
CA PHE A 341 -14.28 18.04 16.85
C PHE A 341 -14.58 19.38 16.18
N ALA A 342 -15.74 19.51 15.53
CA ALA A 342 -16.08 20.70 14.76
C ALA A 342 -16.14 22.00 15.60
N PRO A 343 -16.60 22.01 16.87
CA PRO A 343 -16.75 23.24 17.63
C PRO A 343 -15.42 23.90 18.04
N TRP A 344 -14.31 23.17 18.02
CA TRP A 344 -13.07 23.63 18.67
C TRP A 344 -12.07 24.30 17.74
N THR A 345 -12.22 24.16 16.42
CA THR A 345 -11.19 24.64 15.49
C THR A 345 -11.75 24.79 14.07
N SER A 346 -10.89 25.20 13.13
CA SER A 346 -11.26 25.30 11.71
C SER A 346 -11.68 23.94 11.14
N PRO A 347 -12.57 23.88 10.12
CA PRO A 347 -13.05 22.62 9.55
C PRO A 347 -11.93 21.66 9.11
N ALA A 348 -10.83 22.21 8.54
CA ALA A 348 -9.70 21.37 8.10
C ALA A 348 -8.90 20.82 9.29
N ALA A 349 -8.70 21.61 10.34
CA ALA A 349 -8.01 21.16 11.54
C ALA A 349 -8.86 20.17 12.34
N ALA A 350 -10.17 20.35 12.43
CA ALA A 350 -11.12 19.41 13.02
C ALA A 350 -11.09 18.07 12.28
N SER A 351 -11.09 18.10 10.94
CA SER A 351 -11.02 16.90 10.09
C SER A 351 -9.70 16.16 10.30
N LEU A 352 -8.58 16.87 10.44
CA LEU A 352 -7.29 16.27 10.76
C LEU A 352 -7.26 15.69 12.19
N ALA A 353 -7.82 16.40 13.18
CA ALA A 353 -7.90 15.93 14.57
C ALA A 353 -8.69 14.62 14.67
N TRP A 354 -9.83 14.49 13.96
CA TRP A 354 -10.58 13.26 13.82
C TRP A 354 -9.70 12.12 13.22
N ALA A 355 -9.01 12.40 12.12
CA ALA A 355 -8.14 11.43 11.47
C ALA A 355 -7.00 10.95 12.39
N ALA A 356 -6.38 11.88 13.14
CA ALA A 356 -5.36 11.57 14.14
C ALA A 356 -5.93 10.75 15.31
N ALA A 357 -7.14 11.08 15.78
CA ALA A 357 -7.85 10.32 16.82
C ALA A 357 -8.09 8.86 16.38
N ASN A 358 -8.40 8.62 15.10
CA ASN A 358 -8.50 7.26 14.54
C ASN A 358 -7.16 6.50 14.64
N VAL A 359 -6.03 7.14 14.35
CA VAL A 359 -4.70 6.50 14.51
C VAL A 359 -4.46 6.14 15.98
N VAL A 360 -4.75 7.06 16.90
CA VAL A 360 -4.62 6.83 18.35
C VAL A 360 -5.56 5.72 18.83
N LEU A 361 -6.81 5.68 18.36
CA LEU A 361 -7.77 4.63 18.67
C LEU A 361 -7.20 3.24 18.36
N TRP A 362 -6.64 3.05 17.17
CA TRP A 362 -6.04 1.76 16.79
C TRP A 362 -4.80 1.43 17.60
N LEU A 363 -4.00 2.41 17.99
CA LEU A 363 -2.89 2.19 18.93
C LEU A 363 -3.38 1.73 20.30
N VAL A 364 -4.41 2.38 20.84
CA VAL A 364 -5.00 2.01 22.15
C VAL A 364 -5.58 0.60 22.10
N ILE A 365 -6.34 0.27 21.03
CA ILE A 365 -6.93 -1.08 20.86
C ILE A 365 -5.85 -2.15 20.78
N LEU A 366 -4.77 -1.90 20.04
CA LEU A 366 -3.71 -2.89 19.79
C LEU A 366 -2.67 -2.98 20.91
N TRP A 367 -2.58 -2.00 21.77
CA TRP A 367 -1.62 -1.95 22.88
C TRP A 367 -1.68 -3.19 23.80
N PRO A 368 -2.85 -3.62 24.33
CA PRO A 368 -2.96 -4.81 25.17
C PRO A 368 -2.54 -6.10 24.43
N PHE A 369 -2.91 -6.23 23.14
CA PHE A 369 -2.51 -7.38 22.32
C PHE A 369 -0.99 -7.44 22.17
N SER A 370 -0.36 -6.29 21.90
CA SER A 370 1.08 -6.19 21.78
C SER A 370 1.82 -6.56 23.08
N ARG A 371 1.30 -6.14 24.24
CA ARG A 371 1.87 -6.52 25.54
C ARG A 371 1.80 -8.02 25.81
N ARG A 372 0.77 -8.70 25.32
CA ARG A 372 0.60 -10.17 25.42
C ARG A 372 1.32 -10.95 24.32
N GLY A 373 2.09 -10.28 23.46
CA GLY A 373 2.77 -10.92 22.32
C GLY A 373 1.84 -11.39 21.20
N LEU A 374 0.55 -11.07 21.28
CA LEU A 374 -0.45 -11.47 20.28
C LEU A 374 -0.36 -10.55 19.05
N ARG A 375 -0.54 -11.15 17.86
CA ARG A 375 -0.51 -10.45 16.57
C ARG A 375 -1.75 -10.85 15.77
N LEU A 376 -2.42 -9.85 15.22
CA LEU A 376 -3.53 -10.06 14.29
C LEU A 376 -2.94 -10.24 12.87
N THR A 377 -2.55 -11.47 12.55
CA THR A 377 -1.97 -11.79 11.24
C THR A 377 -2.95 -12.64 10.44
N VAL A 378 -3.09 -12.29 9.15
CA VAL A 378 -3.80 -13.08 8.14
C VAL A 378 -2.83 -13.99 7.40
#